data_e6e92edb5488f427772896a6c18efe51
#
_entry.id   e6e92edb5488f427772896a6c18efe51
#
_cell.length_a   1.000
_cell.length_b   1.000
_cell.length_c   1.000
_cell.angle_alpha   90.00
_cell.angle_beta   90.00
_cell.angle_gamma   90.00
#
_symmetry.space_group_name_H-M   'P 1'
#
loop_
_entity.id
_entity.type
_entity.pdbx_description
1 polymer ?
#
loop_
_entity_poly.entity_id
_entity_poly.type
_entity_poly.pdbx_seq_one_letter_code
_entity_poly.pdbx_strand_id
1 'polypeptide(L)' 'MARGINKVIIVGNLGADPETRYSAGGTAITSLSIATSESWTDKQSGEKQERTEWHRVKMFGKLAEIAGEYLKKGRQVYI' A
#
# COMPACT_ATOMS: atom_id res chain seq x y z
N MET A 1 -10.40 13.89 26.17
CA MET A 1 -9.95 12.81 25.30
C MET A 1 -10.79 12.75 24.03
N ALA A 2 -10.14 12.75 22.90
CA ALA A 2 -10.83 12.62 21.62
C ALA A 2 -11.23 11.16 21.37
N ARG A 3 -12.42 10.97 20.86
CA ARG A 3 -12.92 9.66 20.45
C ARG A 3 -13.32 9.74 18.98
N GLY A 4 -13.10 8.66 18.27
CA GLY A 4 -13.50 8.58 16.88
C GLY A 4 -12.92 7.34 16.21
N ILE A 5 -13.27 7.21 14.95
CA ILE A 5 -12.75 6.16 14.11
C ILE A 5 -12.06 6.82 12.93
N ASN A 6 -10.81 6.43 12.73
CA ASN A 6 -10.06 6.83 11.55
C ASN A 6 -9.54 5.56 10.90
N LYS A 7 -10.21 5.14 9.84
CA LYS A 7 -9.92 3.85 9.22
C LYS A 7 -9.79 4.00 7.72
N VAL A 8 -8.76 3.37 7.18
CA VAL A 8 -8.52 3.32 5.73
C VAL A 8 -8.42 1.86 5.33
N ILE A 9 -9.06 1.51 4.24
CA ILE A 9 -8.97 0.18 3.65
C ILE A 9 -8.42 0.32 2.24
N ILE A 10 -7.33 -0.39 1.97
CA ILE A 10 -6.68 -0.38 0.66
C ILE A 10 -6.46 -1.81 0.21
N VAL A 11 -6.92 -2.13 -1.00
CA VAL A 11 -6.61 -3.38 -1.68
C VAL A 11 -5.93 -3.00 -2.99
N GLY A 12 -4.69 -3.39 -3.14
CA GLY A 12 -3.92 -3.03 -4.32
C GLY A 12 -2.69 -3.88 -4.48
N ASN A 13 -1.87 -3.53 -5.45
CA ASN A 13 -0.66 -4.28 -5.77
C ASN A 13 0.59 -3.47 -5.44
N LEU A 14 1.60 -4.16 -4.95
CA LEU A 14 2.88 -3.52 -4.66
C LEU A 14 3.58 -3.11 -5.95
N GLY A 15 4.00 -1.86 -6.01
CA GLY A 15 4.75 -1.31 -7.14
C GLY A 15 6.25 -1.53 -7.03
N ALA A 16 6.71 -1.91 -5.85
CA ALA A 16 8.12 -2.17 -5.58
C ALA A 16 8.23 -3.16 -4.43
N ASP A 17 9.42 -3.74 -4.25
CA ASP A 17 9.69 -4.57 -3.08
C ASP A 17 9.62 -3.72 -1.82
N PRO A 18 9.14 -4.29 -0.68
CA PRO A 18 9.10 -3.57 0.58
C PRO A 18 10.49 -3.11 1.01
N GLU A 19 10.55 -1.91 1.55
CA GLU A 19 11.77 -1.39 2.18
C GLU A 19 11.64 -1.49 3.68
N THR A 20 12.55 -2.22 4.31
CA THR A 20 12.57 -2.38 5.76
C THR A 20 13.78 -1.68 6.35
N ARG A 21 13.52 -0.85 7.35
CA ARG A 21 14.55 -0.18 8.13
C ARG A 21 14.32 -0.45 9.61
N TYR A 22 15.36 -0.24 10.39
CA TYR A 22 15.26 -0.39 11.84
C TYR A 22 15.54 0.94 12.52
N SER A 23 14.71 1.30 13.49
CA SER A 23 14.93 2.48 14.29
C SER A 23 16.11 2.28 15.22
N ALA A 24 16.56 3.36 15.87
CA ALA A 24 17.65 3.29 16.84
C ALA A 24 17.36 2.31 17.98
N GLY A 25 16.09 2.13 18.33
CA GLY A 25 15.67 1.17 19.34
C GLY A 25 15.45 -0.25 18.84
N GLY A 26 15.75 -0.53 17.56
CA GLY A 26 15.60 -1.86 16.97
C GLY A 26 14.19 -2.19 16.47
N THR A 27 13.29 -1.22 16.38
CA THR A 27 11.95 -1.43 15.84
C THR A 27 11.99 -1.46 14.31
N ALA A 28 11.42 -2.50 13.71
CA ALA A 28 11.33 -2.60 12.28
C ALA A 28 10.31 -1.59 11.73
N ILE A 29 10.66 -0.95 10.63
CA ILE A 29 9.80 -0.02 9.91
C ILE A 29 9.82 -0.43 8.44
N THR A 30 8.69 -0.86 7.92
CA THR A 30 8.57 -1.27 6.52
C THR A 30 7.70 -0.29 5.75
N SER A 31 8.21 0.16 4.61
CA SER A 31 7.49 1.06 3.71
C SER A 31 7.02 0.30 2.48
N LEU A 32 5.77 0.50 2.13
CA LEU A 32 5.15 -0.09 0.95
C LEU A 32 4.65 1.00 0.01
N SER A 33 4.74 0.71 -1.29
CA SER A 33 4.12 1.52 -2.34
C SER A 33 3.03 0.68 -2.97
N ILE A 34 1.77 1.07 -2.78
CA ILE A 34 0.63 0.28 -3.22
C ILE A 34 -0.12 1.04 -4.29
N ALA A 35 -0.36 0.38 -5.43
CA ALA A 35 -1.13 0.93 -6.52
C ALA A 35 -2.57 0.42 -6.48
N THR A 36 -3.51 1.36 -6.52
CA THR A 36 -4.91 1.04 -6.76
C THR A 36 -5.31 1.65 -8.09
N SER A 37 -5.95 0.86 -8.94
CA SER A 37 -6.30 1.29 -10.29
C SER A 37 -7.79 1.21 -10.52
N GLU A 38 -8.29 2.20 -11.25
CA GLU A 38 -9.66 2.23 -11.74
C GLU A 38 -9.62 2.30 -13.26
N SER A 39 -10.53 1.58 -13.89
CA SER A 39 -10.70 1.69 -15.33
C SER A 39 -12.16 1.88 -15.68
N TRP A 40 -12.41 2.69 -16.68
CA TRP A 40 -13.76 2.93 -17.18
C TRP A 40 -13.70 3.25 -18.67
N THR A 41 -14.85 3.18 -19.31
CA THR A 41 -14.97 3.55 -20.71
C THR A 41 -15.58 4.93 -20.82
N ASP A 42 -14.90 5.83 -21.54
CA ASP A 42 -15.42 7.16 -21.81
C ASP A 42 -16.62 7.05 -22.73
N LYS A 43 -17.75 7.58 -22.28
CA LYS A 43 -19.00 7.52 -23.07
C LYS A 43 -18.95 8.34 -24.35
N GLN A 44 -18.15 9.39 -24.39
CA GLN A 44 -18.05 10.27 -25.56
C GLN A 44 -17.11 9.71 -26.62
N SER A 45 -15.94 9.26 -26.22
CA SER A 45 -14.93 8.75 -27.16
C SER A 45 -14.96 7.24 -27.36
N GLY A 46 -15.58 6.51 -26.43
CA GLY A 46 -15.57 5.05 -26.41
C GLY A 46 -14.24 4.47 -26.02
N GLU A 47 -13.28 5.29 -25.62
CA GLU A 47 -11.95 4.85 -25.22
C GLU A 47 -11.92 4.39 -23.76
N LYS A 48 -11.09 3.40 -23.51
CA LYS A 48 -10.84 2.93 -22.17
C LYS A 48 -9.91 3.90 -21.44
N GLN A 49 -10.35 4.35 -20.28
CA GLN A 49 -9.55 5.22 -19.42
C GLN A 49 -9.08 4.45 -18.20
N GLU A 50 -7.90 4.76 -17.73
CA GLU A 50 -7.34 4.14 -16.54
C GLU A 50 -6.74 5.21 -15.64
N ARG A 51 -6.94 5.05 -14.35
CA ARG A 51 -6.37 5.93 -13.34
C ARG A 51 -5.76 5.10 -12.24
N THR A 52 -4.52 5.41 -11.89
CA THR A 52 -3.79 4.74 -10.82
C THR A 52 -3.49 5.72 -9.71
N GLU A 53 -3.82 5.34 -8.50
CA GLU A 53 -3.46 6.07 -7.30
C GLU A 53 -2.37 5.30 -6.56
N TRP A 54 -1.34 6.02 -6.13
CA TRP A 54 -0.23 5.45 -5.38
C TRP A 54 -0.38 5.79 -3.91
N HIS A 55 -0.34 4.75 -3.08
CA HIS A 55 -0.45 4.90 -1.63
C HIS A 55 0.86 4.50 -0.98
N ARG A 56 1.37 5.36 -0.12
CA ARG A 56 2.55 5.03 0.70
C ARG A 56 2.07 4.59 2.07
N VAL A 57 2.47 3.38 2.45
CA VAL A 57 2.08 2.78 3.72
C VAL A 57 3.32 2.47 4.51
N LYS A 58 3.30 2.82 5.79
CA LYS A 58 4.37 2.45 6.71
C LYS A 58 3.82 1.55 7.80
N MET A 59 4.60 0.54 8.14
CA MET A 59 4.29 -0.40 9.20
C MET A 59 5.39 -0.41 10.23
N PHE A 60 5.03 -0.71 11.47
CA PHE A 60 5.97 -0.74 12.57
C PHE A 60 5.90 -2.05 13.32
N GLY A 61 7.03 -2.49 13.88
CA GLY A 61 7.11 -3.65 14.73
C GLY A 61 6.99 -4.97 13.98
N LYS A 62 6.32 -5.94 14.59
CA LYS A 62 6.26 -7.29 14.05
C LYS A 62 5.58 -7.39 12.68
N LEU A 63 4.54 -6.60 12.47
CA LEU A 63 3.87 -6.56 11.17
C LEU A 63 4.82 -6.08 10.08
N ALA A 64 5.69 -5.12 10.40
CA ALA A 64 6.71 -4.63 9.48
C ALA A 64 7.71 -5.73 9.11
N GLU A 65 8.13 -6.53 10.07
CA GLU A 65 9.04 -7.65 9.84
C GLU A 65 8.41 -8.68 8.90
N ILE A 66 7.16 -9.04 9.15
CA ILE A 66 6.42 -9.99 8.32
C ILE A 66 6.27 -9.48 6.90
N ALA A 67 5.88 -8.22 6.74
CA ALA A 67 5.70 -7.61 5.43
C ALA A 67 7.01 -7.57 4.64
N GLY A 68 8.10 -7.19 5.31
CA GLY A 68 9.42 -7.14 4.68
C GLY A 68 9.94 -8.50 4.23
N GLU A 69 9.54 -9.56 4.93
CA GLU A 69 10.00 -10.92 4.64
C GLU A 69 9.19 -11.59 3.52
N TYR A 70 7.87 -11.40 3.52
CA TYR A 70 6.99 -12.18 2.64
C TYR A 70 6.43 -11.43 1.45
N LEU A 71 6.36 -10.11 1.49
CA LEU A 71 5.80 -9.34 0.39
C LEU A 71 6.84 -9.06 -0.68
N LYS A 72 6.39 -8.98 -1.92
CA LYS A 72 7.24 -8.68 -3.08
C LYS A 72 6.48 -7.81 -4.07
N LYS A 73 7.24 -7.12 -4.92
CA LYS A 73 6.70 -6.35 -6.02
C LYS A 73 5.69 -7.18 -6.82
N GLY A 74 4.56 -6.59 -7.13
CA GLY A 74 3.50 -7.21 -7.91
C GLY A 74 2.44 -7.95 -7.10
N ARG A 75 2.70 -8.22 -5.82
CA ARG A 75 1.74 -8.91 -4.98
C ARG A 75 0.56 -8.03 -4.61
N GLN A 76 -0.61 -8.64 -4.56
CA GLN A 76 -1.80 -7.97 -4.07
C GLN A 76 -1.84 -8.02 -2.55
N VAL A 77 -2.17 -6.90 -1.94
CA VAL A 77 -2.27 -6.80 -0.49
C VAL A 77 -3.57 -6.12 -0.07
N TYR A 78 -4.02 -6.46 1.12
CA TYR A 78 -5.14 -5.83 1.80
C TYR A 78 -4.61 -5.13 3.05
N ILE A 79 -4.89 -3.85 3.15
CA ILE A 79 -4.46 -3.06 4.30
C ILE A 79 -5.68 -2.52 5.05
#